data_7cf044d95ca6708fc4216bac20b9500f
#
_entry.id   7cf044d95ca6708fc4216bac20b9500f
#
_cell.length_a   1.000
_cell.length_b   1.000
_cell.length_c   1.000
_cell.angle_alpha   90.00
_cell.angle_beta   90.00
_cell.angle_gamma   90.00
#
_symmetry.space_group_name_H-M   'P 1'
#
loop_
_entity.id
_entity.type
_entity.pdbx_description
1 polymer ?
#
loop_
_entity_poly.entity_id
_entity_poly.type
_entity_poly.pdbx_seq_one_letter_code
_entity_poly.pdbx_strand_id
1 'polypeptide(L)' 'MPKIMRQTLREQVTQAIRLKLLTGELRPGERIVEQEMAEELGVSRGPVREALRQIEQEGLVETPLMWDVL' A
#
# COMPACT_ATOMS: atom_id res chain seq x y z
N MET A 1 20.73 -3.76 24.58
CA MET A 1 19.73 -2.74 24.31
C MET A 1 19.03 -3.01 23.00
N PRO A 2 17.72 -3.09 22.99
CA PRO A 2 17.02 -3.37 21.73
C PRO A 2 17.21 -2.20 20.76
N LYS A 3 17.45 -2.53 19.52
CA LYS A 3 17.54 -1.53 18.48
C LYS A 3 16.14 -1.07 18.10
N ILE A 4 15.98 0.23 17.99
CA ILE A 4 14.73 0.76 17.46
C ILE A 4 14.74 0.50 15.97
N MET A 5 13.76 -0.26 15.52
CA MET A 5 13.61 -0.55 14.09
C MET A 5 12.96 0.64 13.42
N ARG A 6 13.70 1.28 12.54
CA ARG A 6 13.12 2.34 11.71
C ARG A 6 12.47 1.70 10.52
N GLN A 7 11.21 2.00 10.32
CA GLN A 7 10.52 1.53 9.15
C GLN A 7 10.94 2.36 7.95
N THR A 8 11.14 1.69 6.81
CA THR A 8 11.36 2.39 5.56
C THR A 8 10.07 3.07 5.13
N LEU A 9 10.18 4.03 4.23
CA LEU A 9 9.00 4.70 3.69
C LEU A 9 8.08 3.67 3.02
N ARG A 10 8.63 2.72 2.28
CA ARG A 10 7.85 1.65 1.67
C ARG A 10 7.08 0.86 2.71
N GLU A 11 7.72 0.52 3.82
CA GLU A 11 7.06 -0.24 4.89
C GLU A 11 5.92 0.54 5.52
N GLN A 12 6.13 1.84 5.74
CA GLN A 12 5.08 2.69 6.29
C GLN A 12 3.90 2.79 5.34
N VAL A 13 4.15 2.94 4.05
CA VAL A 13 3.09 2.98 3.03
C VAL A 13 2.39 1.64 2.96
N THR A 14 3.14 0.54 3.00
CA THR A 14 2.56 -0.81 2.98
C THR A 14 1.61 -1.01 4.15
N GLN A 15 2.01 -0.59 5.34
CA GLN A 15 1.15 -0.72 6.52
C GLN A 15 -0.10 0.15 6.42
N ALA A 16 0.03 1.36 5.88
CA ALA A 16 -1.11 2.24 5.71
C ALA A 16 -2.13 1.63 4.74
N ILE A 17 -1.66 1.07 3.64
CA ILE A 17 -2.54 0.43 2.66
C ILE A 17 -3.16 -0.84 3.24
N ARG A 18 -2.36 -1.63 3.96
CA ARG A 18 -2.85 -2.83 4.62
C ARG A 18 -3.98 -2.51 5.58
N LEU A 19 -3.83 -1.44 6.35
CA LEU A 19 -4.87 -1.01 7.28
C LEU A 19 -6.15 -0.61 6.53
N LYS A 20 -6.02 0.07 5.40
CA LYS A 20 -7.18 0.42 4.58
C LYS A 20 -7.93 -0.83 4.11
N LEU A 21 -7.21 -1.87 3.74
CA LEU A 21 -7.82 -3.13 3.34
C LEU A 21 -8.52 -3.81 4.52
N LEU A 22 -7.88 -3.81 5.68
CA LEU A 22 -8.43 -4.46 6.87
C LEU A 22 -9.68 -3.75 7.39
N THR A 23 -9.72 -2.44 7.31
CA THR A 23 -10.87 -1.67 7.80
C THR A 23 -12.01 -1.56 6.78
N GLY A 24 -11.77 -2.01 5.55
CA GLY A 24 -12.76 -1.89 4.49
C GLY A 24 -12.80 -0.53 3.82
N GLU A 25 -11.90 0.38 4.20
CA GLU A 25 -11.79 1.67 3.52
C GLU A 25 -11.41 1.47 2.05
N LEU A 26 -10.54 0.49 1.80
CA LEU A 26 -10.19 0.07 0.46
C LEU A 26 -10.75 -1.34 0.26
N ARG A 27 -11.67 -1.49 -0.68
CA ARG A 27 -12.37 -2.76 -0.89
C ARG A 27 -11.69 -3.61 -1.95
N PRO A 28 -11.75 -4.95 -1.82
CA PRO A 28 -11.28 -5.83 -2.88
C PRO A 28 -11.94 -5.49 -4.21
N GLY A 29 -11.14 -5.42 -5.28
CA GLY A 29 -11.66 -5.09 -6.60
C GLY A 29 -11.81 -3.60 -6.86
N GLU A 30 -11.67 -2.77 -5.84
CA GLU A 30 -11.70 -1.34 -6.01
C GLU A 30 -10.44 -0.89 -6.76
N ARG A 31 -10.63 0.05 -7.69
CA ARG A 31 -9.52 0.54 -8.49
C ARG A 31 -8.66 1.51 -7.69
N ILE A 32 -7.37 1.29 -7.70
CA ILE A 32 -6.40 2.14 -7.02
C ILE A 32 -5.64 2.93 -8.07
N VAL A 33 -5.58 4.25 -7.90
CA VAL A 33 -4.78 5.12 -8.75
C VAL A 33 -3.55 5.52 -7.93
N GLU A 34 -2.36 5.17 -8.40
CA GLU A 34 -1.11 5.43 -7.67
C GLU A 34 -0.97 6.91 -7.29
N GLN A 35 -1.28 7.80 -8.22
CA GLN A 35 -1.17 9.23 -7.97
C GLN A 35 -2.05 9.68 -6.82
N GLU A 36 -3.30 9.25 -6.81
CA GLU A 36 -4.23 9.63 -5.76
C GLU A 36 -3.81 9.07 -4.40
N MET A 37 -3.36 7.81 -4.38
CA MET A 37 -2.89 7.18 -3.14
C MET A 37 -1.65 7.89 -2.62
N ALA A 38 -0.73 8.24 -3.52
CA ALA A 38 0.48 8.97 -3.14
C ALA A 38 0.16 10.33 -2.53
N GLU A 39 -0.79 11.05 -3.13
CA GLU A 39 -1.22 12.33 -2.61
C GLU A 39 -1.87 12.19 -1.24
N GLU A 40 -2.73 11.20 -1.08
CA GLU A 40 -3.40 10.95 0.20
C GLU A 40 -2.40 10.64 1.30
N LEU A 41 -1.38 9.84 0.99
CA LEU A 41 -0.39 9.43 1.98
C LEU A 41 0.79 10.41 2.09
N GLY A 42 0.84 11.42 1.23
CA GLY A 42 1.91 12.41 1.30
C GLY A 42 3.27 11.89 0.86
N VAL A 43 3.29 10.97 -0.09
CA VAL A 43 4.52 10.35 -0.59
C VAL A 43 4.56 10.38 -2.11
N SER A 44 5.70 9.98 -2.68
CA SER A 44 5.80 9.82 -4.13
C SER A 44 5.17 8.50 -4.58
N ARG A 45 4.99 8.32 -5.89
CA ARG A 45 4.34 7.12 -6.42
C ARG A 45 5.17 5.85 -6.30
N GLY A 46 6.50 5.99 -6.30
CA GLY A 46 7.39 4.83 -6.21
C GLY A 46 7.11 3.94 -5.01
N PRO A 47 7.15 4.49 -3.79
CA PRO A 47 6.82 3.72 -2.60
C PRO A 47 5.43 3.11 -2.62
N VAL A 48 4.44 3.79 -3.21
CA VAL A 48 3.08 3.25 -3.33
C VAL A 48 3.09 2.03 -4.24
N ARG A 49 3.76 2.12 -5.39
CA ARG A 49 3.84 0.99 -6.33
C ARG A 49 4.51 -0.22 -5.68
N GLU A 50 5.61 0.01 -5.00
CA GLU A 50 6.32 -1.08 -4.31
C GLU A 50 5.48 -1.72 -3.23
N ALA A 51 4.75 -0.90 -2.48
CA ALA A 51 3.87 -1.39 -1.43
C ALA A 51 2.73 -2.24 -1.99
N LEU A 52 2.12 -1.81 -3.08
CA LEU A 52 1.04 -2.56 -3.72
C LEU A 52 1.54 -3.91 -4.25
N ARG A 53 2.73 -3.93 -4.84
CA ARG A 53 3.33 -5.17 -5.31
C ARG A 53 3.60 -6.13 -4.15
N GLN A 54 4.10 -5.60 -3.05
CA GLN A 54 4.38 -6.42 -1.88
C GLN A 54 3.11 -7.03 -1.31
N ILE A 55 2.04 -6.24 -1.21
CA ILE A 55 0.77 -6.73 -0.69
C ILE A 55 0.20 -7.84 -1.58
N GLU A 56 0.32 -7.69 -2.90
CA GLU A 56 -0.11 -8.74 -3.81
C GLU A 56 0.70 -10.02 -3.63
N GLN A 57 2.01 -9.88 -3.46
CA GLN A 57 2.88 -11.04 -3.28
C GLN A 57 2.61 -11.78 -1.98
N GLU A 58 2.15 -11.07 -0.96
CA GLU A 58 1.81 -11.68 0.32
C GLU A 58 0.54 -12.52 0.26
N GLY A 59 -0.26 -12.35 -0.78
CA GLY A 59 -1.48 -13.12 -0.94
C GLY A 59 -2.56 -12.81 0.06
N LEU A 60 -2.52 -11.62 0.65
CA LEU A 60 -3.50 -11.20 1.65
C LEU A 60 -4.86 -10.88 1.06
N VAL A 61 -4.92 -10.73 -0.24
CA VAL A 61 -6.17 -10.47 -0.95
C VAL A 61 -6.42 -11.59 -1.95
N GLU A 62 -7.64 -12.09 -1.98
CA GLU A 62 -8.01 -13.16 -2.92
C GLU A 62 -8.11 -12.61 -4.34
N THR A 63 -8.58 -11.37 -4.47
CA THR A 63 -8.71 -10.71 -5.76
C THR A 63 -7.47 -9.84 -5.98
N PRO A 64 -6.79 -9.95 -7.11
CA PRO A 64 -5.65 -9.09 -7.39
C PRO A 64 -6.03 -7.62 -7.27
N LEU A 65 -5.11 -6.83 -6.72
CA LEU A 65 -5.31 -5.40 -6.64
C LEU A 65 -5.26 -4.80 -8.04
N MET A 66 -6.19 -3.90 -8.32
CA MET A 66 -6.23 -3.21 -9.60
C MET A 66 -5.72 -1.79 -9.38
N TRP A 67 -4.55 -1.49 -9.94
CA TRP A 67 -4.04 -0.13 -9.82
C TRP A 67 -3.50 0.38 -11.14
N ASP A 68 -3.60 1.70 -11.29
CA ASP A 68 -3.11 2.41 -12.47
C ASP A 68 -1.89 3.23 -12.11
N VAL A 69 -0.99 3.35 -13.07
CA VAL A 69 0.25 4.12 -12.94
C VAL A 69 0.00 5.63 -13.09
N LEU A 70 -1.11 6.01 -13.66
CA LEU A 70 -1.45 7.41 -13.93
C LEU A 70 -1.67 8.23 -12.67
#